data_634c339ad58fef6ee270661e1299f1c8
#
_entry.id   634c339ad58fef6ee270661e1299f1c8
#
_cell.length_a   1.000
_cell.length_b   1.000
_cell.length_c   1.000
_cell.angle_alpha   90.00
_cell.angle_beta   90.00
_cell.angle_gamma   90.00
#
_symmetry.space_group_name_H-M   'P 1'
#
loop_
_entity.id
_entity.type
_entity.pdbx_description
1 polymer ?
#
loop_
_entity_poly.entity_id
_entity_poly.type
_entity_poly.pdbx_seq_one_letter_code
_entity_poly.pdbx_strand_id
1 'polypeptide(L)'
;MKVVYTDKAPAAIGPYSQAMILNGVLFTSGQIPVDPATGEISGDTIEAQAEQVMKNLGEVLKEAGSSFEKAVKTTCFLADMGDFAKFNEVYAKYFVNKPARSCVAVKTLPKKVLWEVEVIAEVE
;
A
#
# COMPACT_ATOMS: atom_id res chain seq x y z
N MET A 1 0.34 18.07 12.68
CA MET A 1 0.51 17.00 11.68
C MET A 1 1.96 16.55 11.62
N LYS A 2 2.17 15.31 11.31
CA LYS A 2 3.52 14.74 11.20
C LYS A 2 3.69 14.05 9.85
N VAL A 3 4.78 14.37 9.14
CA VAL A 3 5.16 13.70 7.89
C VAL A 3 5.86 12.39 8.25
N VAL A 4 5.51 11.30 7.54
CA VAL A 4 6.15 10.00 7.69
C VAL A 4 7.02 9.75 6.46
N TYR A 5 8.27 9.34 6.70
CA TYR A 5 9.22 8.99 5.66
C TYR A 5 10.05 7.79 6.08
N THR A 6 10.26 6.85 5.16
CA THR A 6 11.19 5.74 5.33
C THR A 6 11.89 5.46 4.00
N ASP A 7 13.17 5.14 4.05
CA ASP A 7 13.92 4.73 2.86
C ASP A 7 13.72 3.24 2.52
N LYS A 8 12.97 2.51 3.36
CA LYS A 8 12.64 1.10 3.14
C LYS A 8 11.37 0.90 2.31
N ALA A 9 10.76 1.99 1.86
CA ALA A 9 9.67 1.98 0.89
C ALA A 9 10.05 2.94 -0.23
N PRO A 10 9.37 2.85 -1.40
CA PRO A 10 9.70 3.74 -2.51
C PRO A 10 9.59 5.21 -2.12
N ALA A 11 10.60 5.98 -2.51
CA ALA A 11 10.62 7.41 -2.23
C ALA A 11 9.44 8.11 -2.91
N ALA A 12 8.88 9.11 -2.24
CA ALA A 12 7.86 9.97 -2.84
C ALA A 12 8.55 10.90 -3.84
N ILE A 13 8.31 10.65 -5.12
CA ILE A 13 8.86 11.47 -6.20
C ILE A 13 7.75 12.41 -6.65
N GLY A 14 7.87 13.68 -6.26
CA GLY A 14 6.85 14.68 -6.57
C GLY A 14 6.35 15.40 -5.33
N PRO A 15 5.27 16.18 -5.46
CA PRO A 15 4.79 17.03 -4.36
C PRO A 15 3.86 16.29 -3.40
N TYR A 16 4.35 15.19 -2.79
CA TYR A 16 3.55 14.43 -1.81
C TYR A 16 4.47 13.72 -0.82
N SER A 17 3.91 13.26 0.29
CA SER A 17 4.61 12.48 1.31
C SER A 17 4.16 11.02 1.25
N GLN A 18 5.00 10.11 1.73
CA GLN A 18 4.61 8.69 1.82
C GLN A 18 3.39 8.52 2.72
N ALA A 19 3.32 9.26 3.81
CA ALA A 19 2.18 9.24 4.71
C ALA A 19 2.18 10.46 5.61
N MET A 20 1.02 10.73 6.22
CA MET A 20 0.83 11.83 7.18
C MET A 20 0.06 11.31 8.38
N ILE A 21 0.38 11.84 9.55
CA ILE A 21 -0.34 11.53 10.79
C ILE A 21 -1.06 12.80 11.26
N LEU A 22 -2.35 12.65 11.58
CA LEU A 22 -3.18 13.69 12.14
C LEU A 22 -4.03 13.10 13.25
N ASN A 23 -3.85 13.64 14.49
CA ASN A 23 -4.65 13.24 15.65
C ASN A 23 -4.71 11.71 15.86
N GLY A 24 -3.56 11.06 15.80
CA GLY A 24 -3.47 9.62 16.05
C GLY A 24 -3.96 8.76 14.88
N VAL A 25 -4.17 9.34 13.72
CA VAL A 25 -4.60 8.62 12.51
C VAL A 25 -3.58 8.81 11.41
N LEU A 26 -3.17 7.71 10.81
CA LEU A 26 -2.24 7.67 9.69
C LEU A 26 -3.02 7.62 8.37
N PHE A 27 -2.58 8.42 7.42
CA PHE A 27 -3.09 8.42 6.06
C PHE A 27 -1.91 8.17 5.13
N THR A 28 -1.89 7.04 4.42
CA THR A 28 -0.80 6.77 3.47
C THR A 28 -1.16 7.23 2.08
N SER A 29 -0.12 7.61 1.33
CA SER A 29 -0.24 7.69 -0.13
C SER A 29 -0.37 6.28 -0.71
N GLY A 30 -0.79 6.18 -1.95
CA GLY A 30 -0.88 4.90 -2.64
C GLY A 30 0.50 4.25 -2.73
N GLN A 31 0.57 2.98 -2.35
CA GLN A 31 1.79 2.18 -2.48
C GLN A 31 1.69 1.31 -3.71
N ILE A 32 2.74 1.29 -4.50
CA ILE A 32 2.84 0.52 -5.74
C ILE A 32 4.00 -0.48 -5.62
N PRO A 33 4.04 -1.54 -6.45
CA PRO A 33 5.03 -2.63 -6.30
C PRO A 33 6.41 -2.30 -6.82
N VAL A 34 6.97 -1.17 -6.41
CA VAL A 34 8.35 -0.79 -6.74
C VAL A 34 9.26 -1.28 -5.63
N ASP A 35 10.33 -1.99 -6.02
CA ASP A 35 11.38 -2.38 -5.08
C ASP A 35 12.19 -1.12 -4.73
N PRO A 36 12.22 -0.69 -3.46
CA PRO A 36 12.95 0.54 -3.10
C PRO A 36 14.46 0.43 -3.29
N ALA A 37 15.02 -0.79 -3.31
CA ALA A 37 16.45 -0.98 -3.50
C ALA A 37 16.88 -0.77 -4.95
N THR A 38 16.02 -1.08 -5.91
CA THR A 38 16.34 -1.00 -7.34
C THR A 38 15.58 0.10 -8.09
N GLY A 39 14.45 0.53 -7.56
CA GLY A 39 13.57 1.48 -8.25
C GLY A 39 12.72 0.84 -9.35
N GLU A 40 12.75 -0.48 -9.47
CA GLU A 40 12.04 -1.21 -10.52
C GLU A 40 10.81 -1.94 -9.98
N ILE A 41 9.86 -2.22 -10.88
CA ILE A 41 8.66 -2.99 -10.55
C ILE A 41 9.06 -4.45 -10.25
N SER A 42 8.53 -5.01 -9.17
CA SER A 42 8.83 -6.37 -8.72
C SER A 42 7.96 -7.39 -9.44
N GLY A 43 8.46 -7.91 -10.55
CA GLY A 43 7.78 -8.97 -11.29
C GLY A 43 6.63 -8.47 -12.15
N ASP A 44 5.99 -9.42 -12.85
CA ASP A 44 4.92 -9.13 -13.80
C ASP A 44 3.62 -9.86 -13.47
N THR A 45 3.55 -10.55 -12.32
CA THR A 45 2.34 -11.22 -11.86
C THR A 45 1.69 -10.45 -10.73
N ILE A 46 0.37 -10.63 -10.57
CA ILE A 46 -0.35 -9.98 -9.47
C ILE A 46 0.18 -10.45 -8.11
N GLU A 47 0.53 -11.72 -7.97
CA GLU A 47 1.05 -12.26 -6.71
C GLU A 47 2.38 -11.60 -6.32
N ALA A 48 3.33 -11.53 -7.27
CA ALA A 48 4.64 -10.93 -7.00
C ALA A 48 4.51 -9.44 -6.68
N GLN A 49 3.69 -8.73 -7.44
CA GLN A 49 3.48 -7.31 -7.23
C GLN A 49 2.74 -7.05 -5.91
N ALA A 50 1.75 -7.86 -5.58
CA ALA A 50 1.02 -7.72 -4.32
C ALA A 50 1.94 -7.91 -3.10
N GLU A 51 2.84 -8.90 -3.14
CA GLU A 51 3.79 -9.09 -2.05
C GLU A 51 4.72 -7.87 -1.88
N GLN A 52 5.18 -7.30 -2.98
CA GLN A 52 6.04 -6.11 -2.90
C GLN A 52 5.27 -4.91 -2.34
N VAL A 53 4.03 -4.71 -2.75
CA VAL A 53 3.19 -3.64 -2.19
C VAL A 53 3.05 -3.80 -0.68
N MET A 54 2.82 -5.02 -0.21
CA MET A 54 2.68 -5.28 1.22
C MET A 54 3.96 -5.01 1.98
N LYS A 55 5.12 -5.36 1.41
CA LYS A 55 6.40 -5.03 2.03
C LYS A 55 6.58 -3.52 2.16
N ASN A 56 6.29 -2.78 1.09
CA ASN A 56 6.41 -1.33 1.09
C ASN A 56 5.47 -0.70 2.11
N LEU A 57 4.21 -1.11 2.09
CA LEU A 57 3.21 -0.61 3.02
C LEU A 57 3.58 -0.94 4.47
N GLY A 58 4.06 -2.17 4.73
CA GLY A 58 4.48 -2.58 6.06
C GLY A 58 5.58 -1.70 6.62
N GLU A 59 6.54 -1.28 5.79
CA GLU A 59 7.61 -0.39 6.23
C GLU A 59 7.08 1.02 6.54
N VAL A 60 6.15 1.52 5.76
CA VAL A 60 5.52 2.82 6.04
C VAL A 60 4.72 2.77 7.34
N LEU A 61 3.94 1.71 7.54
CA LEU A 61 3.16 1.51 8.77
C LEU A 61 4.09 1.45 9.98
N LYS A 62 5.16 0.67 9.88
CA LYS A 62 6.13 0.52 10.97
C LYS A 62 6.78 1.85 11.32
N GLU A 63 7.21 2.61 10.33
CA GLU A 63 7.82 3.91 10.54
C GLU A 63 6.88 4.87 11.27
N ALA A 64 5.59 4.76 11.00
CA ALA A 64 4.56 5.60 11.61
C ALA A 64 4.17 5.15 13.03
N GLY A 65 4.65 3.99 13.49
CA GLY A 65 4.21 3.42 14.77
C GLY A 65 2.87 2.71 14.68
N SER A 66 2.55 2.18 13.51
CA SER A 66 1.31 1.44 13.25
C SER A 66 1.62 0.01 12.80
N SER A 67 0.60 -0.69 12.29
CA SER A 67 0.72 -2.07 11.80
C SER A 67 -0.48 -2.40 10.91
N PHE A 68 -0.41 -3.54 10.21
CA PHE A 68 -1.56 -4.01 9.43
C PHE A 68 -2.81 -4.22 10.30
N GLU A 69 -2.63 -4.67 11.53
CA GLU A 69 -3.74 -4.93 12.45
C GLU A 69 -4.45 -3.67 12.91
N LYS A 70 -3.81 -2.52 12.77
CA LYS A 70 -4.37 -1.21 13.14
C LYS A 70 -5.00 -0.50 11.95
N ALA A 71 -5.05 -1.14 10.80
CA ALA A 71 -5.70 -0.57 9.62
C ALA A 71 -7.20 -0.47 9.86
N VAL A 72 -7.76 0.69 9.54
CA VAL A 72 -9.18 1.00 9.67
C VAL A 72 -9.86 0.88 8.31
N LYS A 73 -9.20 1.37 7.29
CA LYS A 73 -9.75 1.43 5.93
C LYS A 73 -8.64 1.26 4.91
N THR A 74 -8.91 0.46 3.89
CA THR A 74 -8.05 0.37 2.71
C THR A 74 -8.83 0.72 1.47
N THR A 75 -8.15 1.29 0.48
CA THR A 75 -8.68 1.47 -0.87
C THR A 75 -7.70 0.82 -1.82
N CYS A 76 -8.18 -0.16 -2.56
CA CYS A 76 -7.36 -0.96 -3.48
C CYS A 76 -7.75 -0.67 -4.92
N PHE A 77 -6.75 -0.40 -5.74
CA PHE A 77 -6.93 -0.10 -7.16
C PHE A 77 -6.25 -1.20 -7.97
N LEU A 78 -7.03 -1.92 -8.77
CA LEU A 78 -6.52 -2.98 -9.64
C LEU A 78 -6.49 -2.49 -11.08
N ALA A 79 -5.53 -3.00 -11.85
CA ALA A 79 -5.54 -2.79 -13.30
C ALA A 79 -6.65 -3.59 -13.96
N ASP A 80 -7.01 -4.75 -13.38
CA ASP A 80 -8.02 -5.66 -13.93
C ASP A 80 -8.69 -6.40 -12.78
N MET A 81 -10.02 -6.36 -12.72
CA MET A 81 -10.78 -7.12 -11.71
C MET A 81 -10.64 -8.63 -11.88
N GLY A 82 -10.15 -9.12 -13.02
CA GLY A 82 -9.81 -10.52 -13.20
C GLY A 82 -8.73 -11.02 -12.24
N ASP A 83 -7.93 -10.12 -11.68
CA ASP A 83 -6.90 -10.46 -10.69
C ASP A 83 -7.43 -10.47 -9.25
N PHE A 84 -8.72 -10.20 -9.05
CA PHE A 84 -9.29 -9.99 -7.71
C PHE A 84 -9.06 -11.18 -6.78
N ALA A 85 -9.32 -12.40 -7.25
CA ALA A 85 -9.19 -13.60 -6.41
C ALA A 85 -7.74 -13.81 -5.94
N LYS A 86 -6.78 -13.68 -6.84
CA LYS A 86 -5.35 -13.87 -6.51
C LYS A 86 -4.84 -12.77 -5.60
N PHE A 87 -5.23 -11.53 -5.89
CA PHE A 87 -4.87 -10.39 -5.04
C PHE A 87 -5.43 -10.57 -3.62
N ASN A 88 -6.67 -11.04 -3.48
CA ASN A 88 -7.29 -11.26 -2.18
C ASN A 88 -6.54 -12.30 -1.34
N GLU A 89 -5.97 -13.32 -1.97
CA GLU A 89 -5.18 -14.33 -1.24
C GLU A 89 -3.96 -13.70 -0.57
N VAL A 90 -3.27 -12.79 -1.26
CA VAL A 90 -2.13 -12.07 -0.68
C VAL A 90 -2.60 -11.08 0.37
N TYR A 91 -3.63 -10.30 0.05
CA TYR A 91 -4.20 -9.28 0.94
C TYR A 91 -4.60 -9.89 2.29
N ALA A 92 -5.26 -11.05 2.28
CA ALA A 92 -5.77 -11.71 3.49
C ALA A 92 -4.66 -12.13 4.45
N LYS A 93 -3.45 -12.39 3.96
CA LYS A 93 -2.32 -12.76 4.81
C LYS A 93 -1.84 -11.60 5.68
N TYR A 94 -2.05 -10.37 5.25
CA TYR A 94 -1.56 -9.18 5.93
C TYR A 94 -2.66 -8.47 6.71
N PHE A 95 -3.81 -8.26 6.11
CA PHE A 95 -4.93 -7.55 6.76
C PHE A 95 -5.85 -8.53 7.48
N VAL A 96 -5.32 -9.17 8.52
CA VAL A 96 -6.04 -10.22 9.25
C VAL A 96 -7.25 -9.71 10.02
N ASN A 97 -7.26 -8.42 10.39
CA ASN A 97 -8.37 -7.80 11.11
C ASN A 97 -9.52 -7.37 10.20
N LYS A 98 -9.41 -7.61 8.89
CA LYS A 98 -10.46 -7.31 7.91
C LYS A 98 -10.95 -5.86 7.99
N PRO A 99 -10.07 -4.87 7.74
CA PRO A 99 -10.49 -3.47 7.74
C PRO A 99 -11.56 -3.20 6.68
N ALA A 100 -12.29 -2.11 6.85
CA ALA A 100 -13.20 -1.66 5.81
C ALA A 100 -12.43 -1.46 4.50
N ARG A 101 -13.04 -1.79 3.36
CA ARG A 101 -12.33 -1.76 2.08
C ARG A 101 -13.25 -1.39 0.93
N SER A 102 -12.70 -0.61 0.01
CA SER A 102 -13.23 -0.50 -1.35
C SER A 102 -12.17 -1.02 -2.30
N CYS A 103 -12.58 -1.78 -3.31
CA CYS A 103 -11.67 -2.32 -4.31
C CYS A 103 -12.30 -2.18 -5.68
N VAL A 104 -11.60 -1.49 -6.58
CA VAL A 104 -12.10 -1.20 -7.92
C VAL A 104 -10.97 -1.38 -8.93
N ALA A 105 -11.33 -1.68 -10.18
CA ALA A 105 -10.41 -1.57 -11.29
C ALA A 105 -10.44 -0.13 -11.80
N VAL A 106 -9.28 0.38 -12.19
CA VAL A 106 -9.16 1.73 -12.75
C VAL A 106 -8.65 1.64 -14.18
N LYS A 107 -8.77 2.74 -14.91
CA LYS A 107 -8.37 2.74 -16.32
C LYS A 107 -6.88 2.48 -16.47
N THR A 108 -6.03 3.12 -15.66
CA THR A 108 -4.58 2.94 -15.66
C THR A 108 -4.04 3.21 -14.26
N LEU A 109 -2.92 2.56 -13.95
CA LEU A 109 -2.18 2.82 -12.72
C LEU A 109 -0.80 3.39 -13.05
N PRO A 110 -0.18 4.12 -12.10
CA PRO A 110 1.18 4.62 -12.31
C PRO A 110 2.11 3.48 -12.71
N LYS A 111 3.01 3.74 -13.67
CA LYS A 111 3.99 2.76 -14.17
C LYS A 111 3.35 1.46 -14.66
N LYS A 112 2.06 1.45 -14.96
CA LYS A 112 1.30 0.29 -15.45
C LYS A 112 1.40 -0.91 -14.50
N VAL A 113 1.45 -0.65 -13.20
CA VAL A 113 1.43 -1.72 -12.20
C VAL A 113 0.05 -2.37 -12.15
N LEU A 114 -0.03 -3.54 -11.50
CA LEU A 114 -1.28 -4.31 -11.42
C LEU A 114 -2.10 -3.97 -10.18
N TRP A 115 -1.50 -3.37 -9.16
CA TRP A 115 -2.17 -3.05 -7.90
C TRP A 115 -1.55 -1.84 -7.23
N GLU A 116 -2.42 -1.04 -6.63
CA GLU A 116 -2.03 0.07 -5.75
C GLU A 116 -2.97 0.08 -4.55
N VAL A 117 -2.46 0.41 -3.37
CA VAL A 117 -3.27 0.47 -2.16
C VAL A 117 -2.92 1.68 -1.32
N GLU A 118 -3.94 2.31 -0.74
CA GLU A 118 -3.77 3.32 0.29
C GLU A 118 -4.50 2.88 1.56
N VAL A 119 -4.02 3.34 2.71
CA VAL A 119 -4.48 2.86 4.01
C VAL A 119 -4.70 4.02 4.97
N ILE A 120 -5.77 3.90 5.76
CA ILE A 120 -5.99 4.71 6.96
C ILE A 120 -5.82 3.77 8.15
N ALA A 121 -4.97 4.13 9.10
CA ALA A 121 -4.65 3.27 10.24
C ALA A 121 -4.55 4.09 11.53
N GLU A 122 -4.75 3.41 12.63
CA GLU A 122 -4.55 4.00 13.96
C GLU A 122 -3.06 4.04 14.28
N VAL A 123 -2.63 5.10 14.96
CA VAL A 123 -1.25 5.26 15.43
C VAL A 123 -1.27 5.48 16.95
N GLU A 124 -0.35 4.83 17.62
CA GLU A 124 -0.22 5.02 19.08
C GLU A 124 0.44 6.35 19.46
#